data_4595116590fc6edd052fa92f3aa7141f
#
_entry.id   4595116590fc6edd052fa92f3aa7141f
#
_cell.length_a   1.000
_cell.length_b   1.000
_cell.length_c   1.000
_cell.angle_alpha   90.00
_cell.angle_beta   90.00
_cell.angle_gamma   90.00
#
_symmetry.space_group_name_H-M   'P 1'
#
loop_
_entity.id
_entity.type
_entity.pdbx_description
1 polymer ?
#
loop_
_entity_poly.entity_id
_entity_poly.type
_entity_poly.pdbx_seq_one_letter_code
_entity_poly.pdbx_strand_id
1 'polypeptide(L)'
;MNTDTLAMAQEIDFSLLALFARATLTVKLVMIGLIIMSFWSWAIIVRKHLLFRHARGESTEFDAAFWSGEPLDELFDKIGGDPRGASEKIFSAGMLEWRRSHRDDGRLIAGAHARIDRAMDVAISREVEHLNAGLSFLATTGSTAPFIGLFGTVWGIKHSFEQIA
;
A
#
# COMPACT_ATOMS: atom_id res chain seq x y z
N MET A 1 -8.20 1.12 -59.86
CA MET A 1 -7.78 1.35 -58.47
C MET A 1 -7.24 0.02 -57.98
N ASN A 2 -5.90 -0.05 -57.92
CA ASN A 2 -5.16 -1.33 -58.01
C ASN A 2 -5.22 -2.09 -56.68
N THR A 3 -5.61 -3.35 -56.75
CA THR A 3 -5.61 -4.34 -55.66
C THR A 3 -4.21 -4.49 -55.01
N ASP A 4 -3.14 -4.19 -55.74
CA ASP A 4 -1.74 -4.24 -55.28
C ASP A 4 -1.40 -3.15 -54.22
N THR A 5 -2.06 -2.00 -54.30
CA THR A 5 -1.83 -0.93 -53.29
C THR A 5 -2.53 -1.23 -51.96
N LEU A 6 -3.61 -2.02 -51.97
CA LEU A 6 -4.29 -2.48 -50.77
C LEU A 6 -3.54 -3.64 -50.10
N ALA A 7 -2.87 -4.50 -50.91
CA ALA A 7 -2.02 -5.57 -50.38
C ALA A 7 -0.76 -5.03 -49.70
N MET A 8 -0.11 -3.97 -50.25
CA MET A 8 1.03 -3.31 -49.60
C MET A 8 0.68 -2.57 -48.31
N ALA A 9 -0.55 -2.10 -48.17
CA ALA A 9 -1.01 -1.46 -46.95
C ALA A 9 -1.29 -2.48 -45.81
N GLN A 10 -1.47 -3.76 -46.12
CA GLN A 10 -1.70 -4.83 -45.15
C GLN A 10 -0.41 -5.45 -44.56
N GLU A 11 0.76 -5.15 -45.13
CA GLU A 11 2.04 -5.69 -44.64
C GLU A 11 2.71 -4.87 -43.54
N ILE A 12 2.15 -3.73 -43.15
CA ILE A 12 2.63 -3.04 -41.96
C ILE A 12 1.81 -3.55 -40.79
N ASP A 13 2.13 -4.74 -40.32
CA ASP A 13 1.66 -5.24 -39.03
C ASP A 13 2.19 -4.34 -37.92
N PHE A 14 1.45 -3.26 -37.63
CA PHE A 14 1.61 -2.48 -36.41
C PHE A 14 1.07 -3.22 -35.18
N SER A 15 1.18 -4.53 -35.19
CA SER A 15 0.89 -5.32 -34.01
C SER A 15 1.88 -4.93 -32.92
N LEU A 16 1.38 -4.58 -31.73
CA LEU A 16 2.21 -4.30 -30.56
C LEU A 16 3.24 -5.40 -30.33
N LEU A 17 2.89 -6.65 -30.64
CA LEU A 17 3.79 -7.81 -30.56
C LEU A 17 4.92 -7.74 -31.59
N ALA A 18 4.63 -7.31 -32.84
CA ALA A 18 5.67 -7.16 -33.87
C ALA A 18 6.65 -6.03 -33.53
N LEU A 19 6.14 -4.92 -33.00
CA LEU A 19 6.98 -3.80 -32.51
C LEU A 19 7.84 -4.25 -31.33
N PHE A 20 7.29 -5.00 -30.39
CA PHE A 20 8.04 -5.58 -29.29
C PHE A 20 9.13 -6.54 -29.79
N ALA A 21 8.82 -7.41 -30.74
CA ALA A 21 9.78 -8.37 -31.28
C ALA A 21 10.98 -7.70 -31.97
N ARG A 22 10.74 -6.57 -32.65
CA ARG A 22 11.78 -5.77 -33.35
C ARG A 22 12.55 -4.80 -32.42
N ALA A 23 12.05 -4.55 -31.22
CA ALA A 23 12.69 -3.64 -30.27
C ALA A 23 14.07 -4.16 -29.84
N THR A 24 14.98 -3.23 -29.52
CA THR A 24 16.31 -3.55 -28.96
C THR A 24 16.18 -4.23 -27.60
N LEU A 25 17.20 -4.97 -27.20
CA LEU A 25 17.24 -5.64 -25.90
C LEU A 25 16.98 -4.65 -24.74
N THR A 26 17.58 -3.47 -24.80
CA THR A 26 17.40 -2.41 -23.79
C THR A 26 15.93 -1.97 -23.68
N VAL A 27 15.29 -1.70 -24.82
CA VAL A 27 13.86 -1.31 -24.86
C VAL A 27 12.97 -2.44 -24.36
N LYS A 28 13.26 -3.69 -24.71
CA LYS A 28 12.53 -4.87 -24.19
C LYS A 28 12.63 -4.96 -22.66
N LEU A 29 13.81 -4.78 -22.10
CA LEU A 29 14.02 -4.79 -20.64
C LEU A 29 13.24 -3.69 -19.94
N VAL A 30 13.23 -2.48 -20.51
CA VAL A 30 12.44 -1.35 -19.98
C VAL A 30 10.94 -1.69 -20.00
N MET A 31 10.42 -2.19 -21.12
CA MET A 31 9.00 -2.55 -21.26
C MET A 31 8.60 -3.65 -20.28
N ILE A 32 9.39 -4.72 -20.17
CA ILE A 32 9.13 -5.82 -19.23
C ILE A 32 9.18 -5.32 -17.79
N GLY A 33 10.18 -4.50 -17.45
CA GLY A 33 10.31 -3.90 -16.12
C GLY A 33 9.08 -3.06 -15.74
N LEU A 34 8.59 -2.21 -16.64
CA LEU A 34 7.39 -1.41 -16.42
C LEU A 34 6.13 -2.26 -16.26
N ILE A 35 6.00 -3.35 -17.04
CA ILE A 35 4.88 -4.28 -16.91
C ILE A 35 4.92 -4.96 -15.52
N ILE A 36 6.07 -5.46 -15.08
CA ILE A 36 6.22 -6.07 -13.75
C ILE A 36 5.89 -5.06 -12.66
N MET A 37 6.40 -3.83 -12.74
CA MET A 37 6.08 -2.76 -11.79
C MET A 37 4.59 -2.43 -11.76
N SER A 38 3.93 -2.43 -12.92
CA SER A 38 2.49 -2.22 -13.05
C SER A 38 1.70 -3.31 -12.32
N PHE A 39 1.99 -4.60 -12.57
CA PHE A 39 1.33 -5.71 -11.89
C PHE A 39 1.53 -5.64 -10.37
N TRP A 40 2.76 -5.36 -9.93
CA TRP A 40 3.06 -5.24 -8.51
C TRP A 40 2.32 -4.08 -7.85
N SER A 41 2.25 -2.94 -8.52
CA SER A 41 1.50 -1.78 -8.06
C SER A 41 0.01 -2.08 -7.92
N TRP A 42 -0.59 -2.76 -8.90
CA TRP A 42 -1.98 -3.21 -8.81
C TRP A 42 -2.23 -4.17 -7.66
N ALA A 43 -1.34 -5.13 -7.44
CA ALA A 43 -1.44 -6.05 -6.31
C ALA A 43 -1.43 -5.31 -4.97
N ILE A 44 -0.57 -4.29 -4.81
CA ILE A 44 -0.52 -3.45 -3.61
C ILE A 44 -1.81 -2.65 -3.47
N ILE A 45 -2.32 -2.02 -4.54
CA ILE A 45 -3.54 -1.21 -4.53
C ILE A 45 -4.73 -2.05 -4.08
N VAL A 46 -4.94 -3.21 -4.69
CA VAL A 46 -6.07 -4.11 -4.34
C VAL A 46 -5.95 -4.56 -2.88
N ARG A 47 -4.77 -5.02 -2.46
CA ARG A 47 -4.54 -5.42 -1.07
C ARG A 47 -4.83 -4.29 -0.08
N LYS A 48 -4.40 -3.06 -0.38
CA LYS A 48 -4.65 -1.89 0.46
C LYS A 48 -6.11 -1.49 0.50
N HIS A 49 -6.79 -1.54 -0.63
CA HIS A 49 -8.21 -1.25 -0.67
C HIS A 49 -9.02 -2.20 0.23
N LEU A 50 -8.72 -3.49 0.19
CA LEU A 50 -9.35 -4.48 1.05
C LEU A 50 -9.00 -4.26 2.54
N LEU A 51 -7.72 -4.00 2.84
CA LEU A 51 -7.25 -3.73 4.19
C LEU A 51 -7.96 -2.51 4.81
N PHE A 52 -8.03 -1.39 4.07
CA PHE A 52 -8.70 -0.19 4.56
C PHE A 52 -10.21 -0.35 4.73
N ARG A 53 -10.86 -1.12 3.86
CA ARG A 53 -12.30 -1.44 4.04
C ARG A 53 -12.53 -2.22 5.32
N HIS A 54 -11.70 -3.22 5.58
CA HIS A 54 -11.80 -4.07 6.78
C HIS A 54 -11.52 -3.25 8.04
N ALA A 55 -10.40 -2.51 8.07
CA ALA A 55 -10.02 -1.67 9.20
C ALA A 55 -11.07 -0.60 9.54
N ARG A 56 -11.73 -0.03 8.51
CA ARG A 56 -12.81 0.95 8.74
C ARG A 56 -14.05 0.29 9.35
N GLY A 57 -14.40 -0.93 8.95
CA GLY A 57 -15.50 -1.68 9.52
C GLY A 57 -15.26 -2.00 11.00
N GLU A 58 -14.10 -2.53 11.33
CA GLU A 58 -13.68 -2.84 12.70
C GLU A 58 -13.65 -1.59 13.60
N SER A 59 -13.13 -0.46 13.08
CA SER A 59 -13.11 0.79 13.82
C SER A 59 -14.53 1.30 14.14
N THR A 60 -15.46 1.21 13.18
CA THR A 60 -16.85 1.64 13.39
C THR A 60 -17.57 0.77 14.42
N GLU A 61 -17.33 -0.54 14.41
CA GLU A 61 -17.88 -1.47 15.38
C GLU A 61 -17.34 -1.20 16.80
N PHE A 62 -16.03 -0.99 16.92
CA PHE A 62 -15.41 -0.62 18.17
C PHE A 62 -15.94 0.72 18.70
N ASP A 63 -16.04 1.75 17.85
CA ASP A 63 -16.53 3.07 18.25
C ASP A 63 -17.96 2.98 18.80
N ALA A 64 -18.82 2.20 18.17
CA ALA A 64 -20.19 1.97 18.67
C ALA A 64 -20.20 1.31 20.05
N ALA A 65 -19.33 0.31 20.28
CA ALA A 65 -19.19 -0.35 21.58
C ALA A 65 -18.60 0.60 22.63
N PHE A 66 -17.57 1.35 22.29
CA PHE A 66 -16.90 2.28 23.20
C PHE A 66 -17.82 3.40 23.69
N TRP A 67 -18.68 3.95 22.81
CA TRP A 67 -19.62 5.01 23.16
C TRP A 67 -20.98 4.51 23.67
N SER A 68 -21.17 3.20 23.82
CA SER A 68 -22.41 2.62 24.34
C SER A 68 -22.67 2.93 25.82
N GLY A 69 -21.65 3.41 26.55
CA GLY A 69 -21.72 3.66 27.99
C GLY A 69 -21.41 2.42 28.84
N GLU A 70 -20.95 1.34 28.24
CA GLU A 70 -20.48 0.14 28.92
C GLU A 70 -19.18 0.43 29.71
N PRO A 71 -18.98 -0.20 30.90
CA PRO A 71 -17.71 -0.04 31.64
C PRO A 71 -16.53 -0.49 30.79
N LEU A 72 -15.46 0.33 30.77
CA LEU A 72 -14.28 0.09 29.93
C LEU A 72 -13.57 -1.23 30.28
N ASP A 73 -13.64 -1.67 31.53
CA ASP A 73 -13.08 -2.97 31.94
C ASP A 73 -13.84 -4.15 31.32
N GLU A 74 -15.16 -4.06 31.22
CA GLU A 74 -15.97 -5.10 30.57
C GLU A 74 -15.70 -5.15 29.06
N LEU A 75 -15.59 -3.97 28.43
CA LEU A 75 -15.20 -3.86 27.02
C LEU A 75 -13.82 -4.47 26.77
N PHE A 76 -12.86 -4.17 27.65
CA PHE A 76 -11.52 -4.74 27.54
C PHE A 76 -11.52 -6.27 27.70
N ASP A 77 -12.28 -6.79 28.64
CA ASP A 77 -12.40 -8.25 28.85
C ASP A 77 -13.11 -8.96 27.67
N LYS A 78 -14.06 -8.28 27.00
CA LYS A 78 -14.70 -8.77 25.77
C LYS A 78 -13.75 -8.84 24.59
N ILE A 79 -12.89 -7.84 24.40
CA ILE A 79 -11.86 -7.84 23.38
C ILE A 79 -10.84 -8.96 23.62
N GLY A 80 -10.57 -9.27 24.89
CA GLY A 80 -9.69 -10.35 25.30
C GLY A 80 -8.23 -10.11 24.92
N GLY A 81 -7.48 -11.22 24.77
CA GLY A 81 -6.04 -11.17 24.48
C GLY A 81 -5.67 -10.99 23.00
N ASP A 82 -6.65 -10.93 22.09
CA ASP A 82 -6.41 -10.87 20.63
C ASP A 82 -7.21 -9.72 19.98
N PRO A 83 -6.79 -8.46 20.19
CA PRO A 83 -7.43 -7.29 19.59
C PRO A 83 -7.26 -7.30 18.05
N ARG A 84 -8.38 -7.19 17.33
CA ARG A 84 -8.43 -7.34 15.86
C ARG A 84 -8.11 -6.06 15.11
N GLY A 85 -8.83 -4.99 15.41
CA GLY A 85 -8.70 -3.70 14.74
C GLY A 85 -7.66 -2.78 15.36
N ALA A 86 -7.30 -1.71 14.65
CA ALA A 86 -6.37 -0.69 15.14
C ALA A 86 -6.88 -0.02 16.43
N SER A 87 -8.19 0.33 16.46
CA SER A 87 -8.82 0.96 17.63
C SER A 87 -8.79 0.05 18.86
N GLU A 88 -9.08 -1.24 18.70
CA GLU A 88 -9.00 -2.23 19.79
C GLU A 88 -7.57 -2.39 20.32
N LYS A 89 -6.57 -2.41 19.44
CA LYS A 89 -5.15 -2.52 19.83
C LYS A 89 -4.67 -1.31 20.62
N ILE A 90 -5.05 -0.10 20.19
CA ILE A 90 -4.72 1.14 20.87
C ILE A 90 -5.40 1.19 22.22
N PHE A 91 -6.69 0.89 22.28
CA PHE A 91 -7.45 0.81 23.54
C PHE A 91 -6.86 -0.22 24.48
N SER A 92 -6.57 -1.42 24.01
CA SER A 92 -5.97 -2.50 24.80
C SER A 92 -4.61 -2.12 25.36
N ALA A 93 -3.77 -1.41 24.58
CA ALA A 93 -2.49 -0.91 25.06
C ALA A 93 -2.66 0.09 26.23
N GLY A 94 -3.63 1.00 26.11
CA GLY A 94 -3.98 1.93 27.18
C GLY A 94 -4.51 1.22 28.43
N MET A 95 -5.44 0.28 28.26
CA MET A 95 -6.04 -0.47 29.38
C MET A 95 -5.04 -1.36 30.11
N LEU A 96 -4.13 -2.01 29.38
CA LEU A 96 -3.06 -2.81 29.99
C LEU A 96 -2.15 -1.94 30.88
N GLU A 97 -1.79 -0.76 30.38
CA GLU A 97 -0.93 0.15 31.17
C GLU A 97 -1.71 0.77 32.33
N TRP A 98 -3.00 1.06 32.13
CA TRP A 98 -3.89 1.53 33.22
C TRP A 98 -3.99 0.49 34.34
N ARG A 99 -4.24 -0.79 34.04
CA ARG A 99 -4.27 -1.88 35.03
C ARG A 99 -2.93 -2.05 35.76
N ARG A 100 -1.80 -1.91 35.04
CA ARG A 100 -0.46 -1.97 35.65
C ARG A 100 -0.12 -0.77 36.52
N SER A 101 -0.79 0.35 36.31
CA SER A 101 -0.55 1.60 36.99
C SER A 101 -1.41 1.77 38.26
N HIS A 102 -2.22 0.78 38.63
CA HIS A 102 -2.93 0.75 39.90
C HIS A 102 -2.08 0.10 41.00
N ARG A 103 -2.14 0.70 42.21
CA ARG A 103 -1.62 0.09 43.43
C ARG A 103 -2.68 -0.81 44.06
N ASP A 104 -2.26 -1.60 45.03
CA ASP A 104 -3.17 -2.46 45.82
C ASP A 104 -4.23 -1.66 46.58
N ASP A 105 -4.00 -0.36 46.84
CA ASP A 105 -4.94 0.57 47.44
C ASP A 105 -5.94 1.20 46.45
N GLY A 106 -5.94 0.79 45.19
CA GLY A 106 -6.81 1.29 44.12
C GLY A 106 -6.43 2.68 43.59
N ARG A 107 -5.30 3.26 43.98
CA ARG A 107 -4.83 4.55 43.52
C ARG A 107 -3.87 4.42 42.35
N LEU A 108 -3.98 5.34 41.39
CA LEU A 108 -3.04 5.43 40.29
C LEU A 108 -1.66 5.86 40.77
N ILE A 109 -0.63 5.24 40.25
CA ILE A 109 0.77 5.61 40.47
C ILE A 109 1.03 6.99 39.87
N ALA A 110 1.86 7.81 40.50
CA ALA A 110 2.28 9.10 39.95
C ALA A 110 2.86 8.90 38.54
N GLY A 111 2.41 9.72 37.58
CA GLY A 111 2.81 9.60 36.18
C GLY A 111 2.06 8.53 35.35
N ALA A 112 1.04 7.88 35.92
CA ALA A 112 0.27 6.86 35.23
C ALA A 112 -0.32 7.36 33.88
N HIS A 113 -0.88 8.58 33.88
CA HIS A 113 -1.44 9.17 32.65
C HIS A 113 -0.40 9.27 31.53
N ALA A 114 0.79 9.81 31.83
CA ALA A 114 1.86 9.91 30.83
C ALA A 114 2.33 8.54 30.31
N ARG A 115 2.26 7.49 31.13
CA ARG A 115 2.59 6.12 30.70
C ARG A 115 1.50 5.53 29.84
N ILE A 116 0.24 5.76 30.17
CA ILE A 116 -0.91 5.33 29.37
C ILE A 116 -0.87 6.00 27.99
N ASP A 117 -0.72 7.32 27.95
CA ASP A 117 -0.59 8.08 26.70
C ASP A 117 0.56 7.53 25.85
N ARG A 118 1.73 7.30 26.48
CA ARG A 118 2.88 6.74 25.77
C ARG A 118 2.64 5.34 25.22
N ALA A 119 1.94 4.50 25.95
CA ALA A 119 1.59 3.16 25.48
C ALA A 119 0.65 3.22 24.28
N MET A 120 -0.34 4.11 24.31
CA MET A 120 -1.24 4.35 23.19
C MET A 120 -0.52 4.93 21.98
N ASP A 121 0.37 5.92 22.16
CA ASP A 121 1.18 6.50 21.08
C ASP A 121 2.05 5.47 20.38
N VAL A 122 2.65 4.55 21.13
CA VAL A 122 3.42 3.45 20.56
C VAL A 122 2.52 2.51 19.74
N ALA A 123 1.32 2.21 20.24
CA ALA A 123 0.36 1.38 19.51
C ALA A 123 -0.11 2.08 18.23
N ILE A 124 -0.43 3.38 18.28
CA ILE A 124 -0.78 4.20 17.12
C ILE A 124 0.34 4.16 16.07
N SER A 125 1.58 4.39 16.49
CA SER A 125 2.73 4.42 15.59
C SER A 125 2.91 3.09 14.85
N ARG A 126 2.72 1.96 15.54
CA ARG A 126 2.79 0.61 14.93
C ARG A 126 1.68 0.38 13.91
N GLU A 127 0.44 0.79 14.22
CA GLU A 127 -0.67 0.62 13.29
C GLU A 127 -0.53 1.53 12.07
N VAL A 128 -0.04 2.76 12.24
CA VAL A 128 0.27 3.67 11.14
C VAL A 128 1.38 3.09 10.24
N GLU A 129 2.44 2.53 10.82
CA GLU A 129 3.50 1.86 10.06
C GLU A 129 2.95 0.67 9.26
N HIS A 130 2.13 -0.16 9.88
CA HIS A 130 1.47 -1.28 9.22
C HIS A 130 0.57 -0.82 8.06
N LEU A 131 -0.21 0.24 8.27
CA LEU A 131 -1.07 0.82 7.23
C LEU A 131 -0.27 1.50 6.11
N ASN A 132 0.92 2.01 6.38
CA ASN A 132 1.79 2.65 5.40
C ASN A 132 2.68 1.66 4.62
N ALA A 133 2.80 0.41 5.07
CA ALA A 133 3.62 -0.60 4.41
C ALA A 133 3.24 -0.75 2.92
N GLY A 134 4.21 -0.64 2.01
CA GLY A 134 4.02 -0.73 0.56
C GLY A 134 3.60 0.57 -0.15
N LEU A 135 3.15 1.61 0.57
CA LEU A 135 2.83 2.90 -0.06
C LEU A 135 4.07 3.60 -0.60
N SER A 136 5.22 3.45 0.06
CA SER A 136 6.50 3.97 -0.42
C SER A 136 6.89 3.40 -1.79
N PHE A 137 6.61 2.11 -2.03
CA PHE A 137 6.82 1.50 -3.34
C PHE A 137 5.93 2.16 -4.41
N LEU A 138 4.64 2.38 -4.12
CA LEU A 138 3.74 3.05 -5.06
C LEU A 138 4.18 4.48 -5.36
N ALA A 139 4.59 5.23 -4.34
CA ALA A 139 5.09 6.60 -4.50
C ALA A 139 6.36 6.63 -5.37
N THR A 140 7.32 5.74 -5.09
CA THR A 140 8.56 5.63 -5.88
C THR A 140 8.25 5.21 -7.32
N THR A 141 7.40 4.21 -7.52
CA THR A 141 7.01 3.75 -8.85
C THR A 141 6.31 4.86 -9.63
N GLY A 142 5.37 5.57 -9.00
CA GLY A 142 4.65 6.68 -9.63
C GLY A 142 5.56 7.83 -10.07
N SER A 143 6.59 8.12 -9.28
CA SER A 143 7.56 9.18 -9.62
C SER A 143 8.62 8.75 -10.63
N THR A 144 9.04 7.48 -10.64
CA THR A 144 10.16 7.02 -11.47
C THR A 144 9.73 6.38 -12.80
N ALA A 145 8.55 5.73 -12.85
CA ALA A 145 8.08 5.05 -14.07
C ALA A 145 8.03 5.92 -15.32
N PRO A 146 7.59 7.20 -15.27
CA PRO A 146 7.62 8.08 -16.45
C PRO A 146 9.03 8.33 -16.98
N PHE A 147 10.02 8.48 -16.09
CA PHE A 147 11.42 8.68 -16.48
C PHE A 147 12.03 7.42 -17.08
N ILE A 148 11.70 6.24 -16.53
CA ILE A 148 12.12 4.95 -17.09
C ILE A 148 11.52 4.77 -18.49
N GLY A 149 10.25 5.11 -18.69
CA GLY A 149 9.59 5.07 -19.99
C GLY A 149 10.23 6.03 -21.00
N LEU A 150 10.50 7.28 -20.59
CA LEU A 150 11.18 8.26 -21.41
C LEU A 150 12.59 7.79 -21.80
N PHE A 151 13.34 7.25 -20.86
CA PHE A 151 14.65 6.66 -21.17
C PHE A 151 14.53 5.57 -22.25
N GLY A 152 13.55 4.68 -22.14
CA GLY A 152 13.30 3.63 -23.15
C GLY A 152 13.03 4.20 -24.54
N THR A 153 12.24 5.28 -24.63
CA THR A 153 11.95 5.93 -25.94
C THR A 153 13.17 6.62 -26.53
N VAL A 154 13.91 7.39 -25.73
CA VAL A 154 15.13 8.06 -26.17
C VAL A 154 16.17 7.04 -26.64
N TRP A 155 16.34 5.94 -25.91
CA TRP A 155 17.26 4.88 -26.30
C TRP A 155 16.82 4.19 -27.61
N GLY A 156 15.53 3.97 -27.78
CA GLY A 156 14.98 3.39 -29.03
C GLY A 156 15.23 4.30 -30.23
N ILE A 157 15.01 5.62 -30.09
CA ILE A 157 15.27 6.61 -31.15
C ILE A 157 16.76 6.65 -31.50
N LYS A 158 17.63 6.73 -30.48
CA LYS A 158 19.10 6.70 -30.70
C LYS A 158 19.51 5.49 -31.54
N HIS A 159 19.04 4.31 -31.18
CA HIS A 159 19.39 3.09 -31.89
C HIS A 159 18.86 3.07 -33.34
N SER A 160 17.66 3.62 -33.56
CA SER A 160 17.10 3.72 -34.93
C SER A 160 17.96 4.62 -35.81
N PHE A 161 18.50 5.71 -35.29
CA PHE A 161 19.43 6.58 -36.03
C PHE A 161 20.79 5.89 -36.35
N GLU A 162 21.29 5.08 -35.40
CA GLU A 162 22.54 4.32 -35.62
C GLU A 162 22.41 3.25 -36.72
N GLN A 163 21.19 2.76 -36.99
CA GLN A 163 20.96 1.80 -38.07
C GLN A 163 20.81 2.44 -39.46
N ILE A 164 20.57 3.73 -39.51
CA ILE A 164 20.36 4.47 -40.77
C ILE A 164 21.67 5.17 -41.22
N ALA A 165 22.62 5.43 -40.28
CA ALA A 165 23.89 6.04 -40.54
C ALA A 165 24.94 5.03 -41.03
#